data_1b2a8796f65f05e1ccd66ef00dc2d2f1
#
_entry.id   1b2a8796f65f05e1ccd66ef00dc2d2f1
#
_cell.length_a   1.000
_cell.length_b   1.000
_cell.length_c   1.000
_cell.angle_alpha   90.00
_cell.angle_beta   90.00
_cell.angle_gamma   90.00
#
_symmetry.space_group_name_H-M   'P 1'
#
loop_
_entity.id
_entity.type
_entity.pdbx_description
1 polymer ?
#
loop_
_entity_poly.entity_id
_entity_poly.type
_entity_poly.pdbx_seq_one_letter_code
_entity_poly.pdbx_strand_id
1 'polypeptide(L)'
;MARSADEGANIHTCHAGIRYASAPVEINGQRLGMVTAGQFLTEPPEPEAFRQQALATGARIGVDGEALAAADGSLEIVSAERALQITALLAVIANALSSIGYQGYLARQSEEVERFHMLDVLEPLVS
;
A
#
# COMPACT_ATOMS: atom_id res chain seq x y z
N MET A 1 2.14 -14.58 -3.13
CA MET A 1 0.78 -15.12 -3.10
C MET A 1 -0.24 -14.07 -3.51
N ALA A 2 -0.78 -14.24 -4.70
CA ALA A 2 -1.70 -13.28 -5.28
C ALA A 2 -3.05 -13.18 -4.55
N ARG A 3 -3.40 -14.19 -3.74
CA ARG A 3 -4.71 -14.26 -3.08
C ARG A 3 -4.87 -13.28 -1.93
N SER A 4 -3.81 -13.06 -1.17
CA SER A 4 -3.90 -12.19 0.01
C SER A 4 -4.16 -10.73 -0.36
N ALA A 5 -3.81 -10.33 -1.56
CA ALA A 5 -4.03 -8.97 -2.02
C ALA A 5 -5.48 -8.69 -2.38
N ASP A 6 -6.27 -9.74 -2.65
CA ASP A 6 -7.68 -9.59 -3.00
C ASP A 6 -8.61 -9.60 -1.78
N GLU A 7 -8.10 -9.96 -0.63
CA GLU A 7 -8.88 -10.16 0.59
C GLU A 7 -8.83 -8.98 1.56
N GLY A 8 -8.25 -7.84 1.17
CA GLY A 8 -8.17 -6.66 2.01
C GLY A 8 -6.78 -6.45 2.61
N ALA A 9 -6.72 -5.94 3.84
CA ALA A 9 -5.46 -5.59 4.50
C ALA A 9 -4.72 -6.82 4.99
N ASN A 10 -3.40 -6.84 4.74
CA ASN A 10 -2.54 -7.97 5.09
C ASN A 10 -1.19 -7.50 5.60
N ILE A 11 -0.55 -8.36 6.37
CA ILE A 11 0.83 -8.17 6.82
C ILE A 11 1.74 -9.00 5.92
N HIS A 12 2.77 -8.38 5.40
CA HIS A 12 3.76 -9.02 4.55
C HIS A 12 5.14 -8.97 5.18
N THR A 13 5.98 -9.91 4.82
CA THR A 13 7.38 -9.91 5.20
C THR A 13 8.19 -9.74 3.92
N CYS A 14 9.04 -8.71 3.87
CA CYS A 14 9.90 -8.51 2.72
C CYS A 14 11.10 -9.45 2.75
N HIS A 15 11.86 -9.48 1.67
CA HIS A 15 13.04 -10.35 1.55
C HIS A 15 14.13 -10.06 2.58
N ALA A 16 14.08 -8.91 3.24
CA ALA A 16 15.01 -8.55 4.31
C ALA A 16 14.50 -8.94 5.70
N GLY A 17 13.35 -9.65 5.79
CA GLY A 17 12.77 -10.06 7.07
C GLY A 17 12.00 -8.98 7.79
N ILE A 18 11.85 -7.82 7.18
CA ILE A 18 11.12 -6.68 7.74
C ILE A 18 9.66 -6.78 7.34
N ARG A 19 8.76 -6.43 8.25
CA ARG A 19 7.33 -6.52 8.01
C ARG A 19 6.70 -5.19 7.66
N TYR A 20 5.66 -5.25 6.88
CA TYR A 20 4.81 -4.10 6.57
C TYR A 20 3.37 -4.58 6.37
N ALA A 21 2.43 -3.68 6.64
CA ALA A 21 1.02 -3.92 6.38
C ALA A 21 0.63 -3.20 5.09
N SER A 22 -0.30 -3.76 4.34
CA SER A 22 -0.83 -3.12 3.13
C SER A 22 -2.31 -3.39 2.98
N ALA A 23 -3.00 -2.45 2.33
CA ALA A 23 -4.40 -2.58 1.99
C ALA A 23 -4.62 -2.00 0.58
N PRO A 24 -5.38 -2.69 -0.29
CA PRO A 24 -5.61 -2.21 -1.64
C PRO A 24 -6.60 -1.05 -1.68
N VAL A 25 -6.39 -0.12 -2.60
CA VAL A 25 -7.34 0.93 -2.97
C VAL A 25 -7.93 0.55 -4.32
N GLU A 26 -9.23 0.31 -4.35
CA GLU A 26 -9.92 -0.14 -5.55
C GLU A 26 -11.07 0.80 -5.89
N ILE A 27 -11.25 1.08 -7.17
CA ILE A 27 -12.35 1.87 -7.69
C ILE A 27 -12.99 1.09 -8.83
N ASN A 28 -14.28 0.82 -8.71
CA ASN A 28 -15.06 0.10 -9.71
C ASN A 28 -14.44 -1.26 -10.08
N GLY A 29 -14.00 -2.00 -9.04
CA GLY A 29 -13.38 -3.32 -9.21
C GLY A 29 -11.94 -3.30 -9.73
N GLN A 30 -11.39 -2.13 -9.99
CA GLN A 30 -10.02 -2.00 -10.50
C GLN A 30 -9.09 -1.51 -9.40
N ARG A 31 -7.99 -2.23 -9.19
CA ARG A 31 -6.98 -1.83 -8.22
C ARG A 31 -6.15 -0.68 -8.78
N LEU A 32 -6.16 0.45 -8.06
CA LEU A 32 -5.42 1.63 -8.46
C LEU A 32 -4.13 1.82 -7.67
N GLY A 33 -4.03 1.21 -6.51
CA GLY A 33 -2.85 1.34 -5.68
C GLY A 33 -2.99 0.62 -4.36
N MET A 34 -2.09 0.89 -3.45
CA MET A 34 -2.07 0.29 -2.13
C MET A 34 -1.69 1.35 -1.09
N VAL A 35 -2.29 1.25 0.08
CA VAL A 35 -1.85 2.00 1.26
C VAL A 35 -0.97 1.06 2.08
N THR A 36 0.20 1.51 2.46
CA THR A 36 1.13 0.69 3.25
C THR A 36 1.51 1.39 4.55
N ALA A 37 1.76 0.60 5.57
CA ALA A 37 2.31 1.06 6.85
C ALA A 37 3.43 0.12 7.24
N GLY A 38 4.51 0.67 7.64
CA GLY A 38 5.71 -0.07 8.03
C GLY A 38 6.87 0.92 8.00
N GLN A 39 7.99 0.50 8.22
CA GLN A 39 8.51 -0.87 8.35
C GLN A 39 8.66 -1.18 9.83
N PHE A 40 8.38 -2.38 10.23
CA PHE A 40 8.45 -2.76 11.65
C PHE A 40 8.85 -4.23 11.81
N LEU A 41 9.18 -4.59 13.05
CA LEU A 41 9.41 -5.97 13.45
C LEU A 41 8.35 -6.36 14.48
N THR A 42 7.92 -7.61 14.47
CA THR A 42 6.95 -8.10 15.47
C THR A 42 7.62 -8.83 16.62
N GLU A 43 8.89 -9.16 16.47
CA GLU A 43 9.71 -9.80 17.48
C GLU A 43 11.11 -9.20 17.45
N PRO A 44 11.83 -9.19 18.59
CA PRO A 44 13.23 -8.80 18.57
C PRO A 44 13.99 -9.70 17.58
N PRO A 45 14.78 -9.15 16.65
CA PRO A 45 15.53 -9.99 15.74
C PRO A 45 16.62 -10.76 16.49
N GLU A 46 16.88 -11.97 16.04
CA GLU A 46 18.05 -12.70 16.50
C GLU A 46 19.27 -12.01 15.84
N PRO A 47 20.22 -11.42 16.63
CA PRO A 47 21.20 -10.51 16.06
C PRO A 47 22.07 -11.10 14.96
N GLU A 48 22.49 -12.34 15.12
CA GLU A 48 23.35 -12.98 14.15
C GLU A 48 22.60 -13.34 12.86
N ALA A 49 21.37 -13.85 12.99
CA ALA A 49 20.54 -14.19 11.84
C ALA A 49 20.20 -12.93 11.03
N PHE A 50 19.87 -11.84 11.72
CA PHE A 50 19.56 -10.57 11.05
C PHE A 50 20.79 -10.02 10.33
N ARG A 51 21.96 -10.07 10.97
CA ARG A 51 23.21 -9.62 10.37
C ARG A 51 23.56 -10.43 9.12
N GLN A 52 23.44 -11.77 9.19
CA GLN A 52 23.67 -12.64 8.04
C GLN A 52 22.75 -12.28 6.88
N GLN A 53 21.47 -12.06 7.15
CA GLN A 53 20.50 -11.68 6.13
C GLN A 53 20.82 -10.30 5.54
N ALA A 54 21.22 -9.35 6.35
CA ALA A 54 21.60 -8.02 5.88
C ALA A 54 22.84 -8.07 4.98
N LEU A 55 23.83 -8.87 5.36
CA LEU A 55 25.03 -9.06 4.56
C LEU A 55 24.70 -9.71 3.21
N ALA A 56 23.87 -10.75 3.20
CA ALA A 56 23.45 -11.42 1.98
C ALA A 56 22.65 -10.49 1.06
N THR A 57 21.73 -9.71 1.63
CA THR A 57 20.93 -8.73 0.89
C THR A 57 21.82 -7.65 0.30
N GLY A 58 22.75 -7.09 1.10
CA GLY A 58 23.68 -6.06 0.65
C GLY A 58 24.55 -6.53 -0.50
N ALA A 59 25.05 -7.77 -0.44
CA ALA A 59 25.85 -8.35 -1.52
C ALA A 59 25.03 -8.48 -2.82
N ARG A 60 23.76 -8.83 -2.70
CA ARG A 60 22.89 -9.02 -3.85
C ARG A 60 22.53 -7.72 -4.56
N ILE A 61 22.30 -6.64 -3.80
CA ILE A 61 21.86 -5.37 -4.36
C ILE A 61 22.96 -4.32 -4.48
N GLY A 62 24.20 -4.67 -4.10
CA GLY A 62 25.34 -3.77 -4.21
C GLY A 62 25.43 -2.69 -3.13
N VAL A 63 24.90 -2.98 -1.94
CA VAL A 63 24.89 -2.07 -0.79
C VAL A 63 25.76 -2.66 0.33
N ASP A 64 26.36 -1.81 1.17
CA ASP A 64 27.12 -2.26 2.33
C ASP A 64 26.23 -2.98 3.32
N GLY A 65 26.42 -4.30 3.46
CA GLY A 65 25.62 -5.13 4.36
C GLY A 65 25.81 -4.81 5.83
N GLU A 66 26.99 -4.33 6.23
CA GLU A 66 27.23 -3.89 7.61
C GLU A 66 26.41 -2.66 7.94
N ALA A 67 26.28 -1.73 6.99
CA ALA A 67 25.43 -0.55 7.17
C ALA A 67 23.96 -0.94 7.26
N LEU A 68 23.50 -1.92 6.46
CA LEU A 68 22.14 -2.45 6.56
C LEU A 68 21.90 -3.10 7.93
N ALA A 69 22.85 -3.89 8.43
CA ALA A 69 22.75 -4.52 9.74
C ALA A 69 22.69 -3.48 10.86
N ALA A 70 23.47 -2.41 10.74
CA ALA A 70 23.50 -1.32 11.74
C ALA A 70 22.18 -0.54 11.77
N ALA A 71 21.45 -0.48 10.66
CA ALA A 71 20.15 0.19 10.58
C ALA A 71 19.04 -0.56 11.36
N ASP A 72 19.28 -1.79 11.75
CA ASP A 72 18.35 -2.59 12.54
C ASP A 72 17.86 -1.86 13.80
N GLY A 73 18.75 -1.16 14.48
CA GLY A 73 18.39 -0.43 15.71
C GLY A 73 17.38 0.69 15.50
N SER A 74 17.11 1.10 14.26
CA SER A 74 16.14 2.14 13.95
C SER A 74 14.73 1.58 13.71
N LEU A 75 14.58 0.26 13.59
CA LEU A 75 13.29 -0.37 13.36
C LEU A 75 12.53 -0.53 14.67
N GLU A 76 11.27 -0.12 14.64
CA GLU A 76 10.39 -0.26 15.78
C GLU A 76 9.89 -1.70 15.92
N ILE A 77 9.85 -2.20 17.16
CA ILE A 77 9.27 -3.50 17.45
C ILE A 77 7.82 -3.28 17.86
N VAL A 78 6.92 -3.87 17.11
CA VAL A 78 5.48 -3.74 17.29
C VAL A 78 4.94 -5.12 17.67
N SER A 79 4.15 -5.21 18.73
CA SER A 79 3.54 -6.50 19.13
C SER A 79 2.65 -7.03 18.01
N ALA A 80 2.47 -8.35 17.98
CA ALA A 80 1.59 -8.99 16.99
C ALA A 80 0.17 -8.43 17.07
N GLU A 81 -0.34 -8.19 18.28
CA GLU A 81 -1.65 -7.58 18.49
C GLU A 81 -1.73 -6.18 17.89
N ARG A 82 -0.72 -5.35 18.13
CA ARG A 82 -0.67 -3.99 17.60
C ARG A 82 -0.54 -4.00 16.08
N ALA A 83 0.20 -4.94 15.52
CA ALA A 83 0.31 -5.10 14.07
C ALA A 83 -1.05 -5.42 13.45
N LEU A 84 -1.87 -6.24 14.10
CA LEU A 84 -3.23 -6.52 13.65
C LEU A 84 -4.12 -5.28 13.73
N GLN A 85 -3.96 -4.46 14.76
CA GLN A 85 -4.69 -3.19 14.89
C GLN A 85 -4.31 -2.21 13.78
N ILE A 86 -3.04 -2.10 13.46
CA ILE A 86 -2.54 -1.27 12.36
C ILE A 86 -3.14 -1.75 11.04
N THR A 87 -3.16 -3.05 10.82
CA THR A 87 -3.73 -3.65 9.62
C THR A 87 -5.22 -3.35 9.49
N ALA A 88 -5.97 -3.45 10.58
CA ALA A 88 -7.39 -3.10 10.60
C ALA A 88 -7.61 -1.61 10.29
N LEU A 89 -6.78 -0.73 10.83
CA LEU A 89 -6.85 0.70 10.55
C LEU A 89 -6.55 0.99 9.08
N LEU A 90 -5.56 0.32 8.50
CA LEU A 90 -5.26 0.45 7.08
C LEU A 90 -6.44 0.06 6.20
N ALA A 91 -7.15 -1.00 6.57
CA ALA A 91 -8.35 -1.42 5.84
C ALA A 91 -9.41 -0.32 5.84
N VAL A 92 -9.62 0.34 6.97
CA VAL A 92 -10.55 1.48 7.08
C VAL A 92 -10.10 2.63 6.19
N ILE A 93 -8.84 2.99 6.22
CA ILE A 93 -8.27 4.07 5.41
C ILE A 93 -8.41 3.74 3.92
N ALA A 94 -8.04 2.54 3.51
CA ALA A 94 -8.13 2.12 2.13
C ALA A 94 -9.57 2.13 1.61
N ASN A 95 -10.53 1.68 2.44
CA ASN A 95 -11.94 1.72 2.09
C ASN A 95 -12.46 3.15 1.96
N ALA A 96 -12.02 4.05 2.85
CA ALA A 96 -12.38 5.46 2.76
C ALA A 96 -11.83 6.09 1.48
N LEU A 97 -10.57 5.83 1.14
CA LEU A 97 -9.97 6.32 -0.09
C LEU A 97 -10.67 5.77 -1.33
N SER A 98 -11.03 4.49 -1.32
CA SER A 98 -11.77 3.86 -2.41
C SER A 98 -13.14 4.51 -2.60
N SER A 99 -13.85 4.79 -1.51
CA SER A 99 -15.16 5.43 -1.54
C SER A 99 -15.07 6.87 -2.08
N ILE A 100 -14.12 7.66 -1.58
CA ILE A 100 -13.90 9.03 -2.04
C ILE A 100 -13.52 9.05 -3.52
N GLY A 101 -12.64 8.15 -3.93
CA GLY A 101 -12.23 8.04 -5.33
C GLY A 101 -13.37 7.63 -6.24
N TYR A 102 -14.24 6.72 -5.79
CA TYR A 102 -15.42 6.31 -6.55
C TYR A 102 -16.41 7.46 -6.73
N GLN A 103 -16.66 8.23 -5.67
CA GLN A 103 -17.51 9.41 -5.75
C GLN A 103 -16.94 10.45 -6.70
N GLY A 104 -15.63 10.68 -6.67
CA GLY A 104 -14.97 11.57 -7.61
C GLY A 104 -15.07 11.10 -9.05
N TYR A 105 -14.95 9.80 -9.27
CA TYR A 105 -15.12 9.19 -10.59
C TYR A 105 -16.54 9.40 -11.13
N LEU A 106 -17.56 9.15 -10.30
CA LEU A 106 -18.95 9.38 -10.69
C LEU A 106 -19.22 10.85 -10.99
N ALA A 107 -18.69 11.76 -10.20
CA ALA A 107 -18.84 13.19 -10.42
C ALA A 107 -18.24 13.62 -11.77
N ARG A 108 -17.05 13.11 -12.09
CA ARG A 108 -16.41 13.42 -13.38
C ARG A 108 -17.19 12.87 -14.56
N GLN A 109 -17.73 11.65 -14.45
CA GLN A 109 -18.57 11.09 -15.49
C GLN A 109 -19.84 11.92 -15.71
N SER A 110 -20.45 12.39 -14.64
CA SER A 110 -21.64 13.25 -14.72
C SER A 110 -21.31 14.56 -15.45
N GLU A 111 -20.17 15.18 -15.14
CA GLU A 111 -19.71 16.39 -15.83
C GLU A 111 -19.47 16.16 -17.31
N GLU A 112 -18.87 15.04 -17.66
CA GLU A 112 -18.65 14.68 -19.07
C GLU A 112 -19.97 14.50 -19.81
N VAL A 113 -20.92 13.80 -19.23
CA VAL A 113 -22.24 13.60 -19.82
C VAL A 113 -22.94 14.93 -20.02
N GLU A 114 -22.92 15.82 -19.04
CA GLU A 114 -23.49 17.15 -19.16
C GLU A 114 -22.82 17.96 -20.26
N ARG A 115 -21.50 17.86 -20.37
CA ARG A 115 -20.73 18.56 -21.41
C ARG A 115 -21.11 18.06 -22.80
N PHE A 116 -21.21 16.75 -22.99
CA PHE A 116 -21.64 16.19 -24.27
C PHE A 116 -23.06 16.60 -24.60
N HIS A 117 -23.96 16.59 -23.63
CA HIS A 117 -25.33 17.01 -23.84
C HIS A 117 -25.42 18.48 -24.25
N MET A 118 -24.64 19.36 -23.63
CA MET A 118 -24.54 20.75 -24.01
C MET A 118 -24.05 20.94 -25.44
N LEU A 119 -23.03 20.19 -25.85
CA LEU A 119 -22.50 20.24 -27.20
C LEU A 119 -23.54 19.83 -28.22
N ASP A 120 -24.32 18.78 -27.95
CA ASP A 120 -25.39 18.34 -28.83
C ASP A 120 -26.49 19.39 -28.97
N VAL A 121 -26.78 20.15 -27.92
CA VAL A 121 -27.77 21.23 -27.97
C VAL A 121 -27.25 22.44 -28.72
N LEU A 122 -25.96 22.77 -28.57
CA LEU A 122 -25.36 23.96 -29.17
C LEU A 122 -24.96 23.78 -30.62
N GLU A 123 -24.62 22.56 -31.03
CA GLU A 123 -24.15 22.27 -32.40
C GLU A 123 -25.14 22.71 -33.49
N PRO A 124 -26.44 22.45 -33.37
CA PRO A 124 -27.39 22.94 -34.34
C PRO A 124 -27.53 24.48 -34.44
N LEU A 125 -27.12 25.17 -33.34
CA LEU A 125 -27.20 26.63 -33.30
C LEU A 125 -25.98 27.31 -33.94
N VAL A 126 -24.89 26.57 -34.12
CA VAL A 126 -23.61 27.09 -34.66
C VAL A 126 -23.46 26.78 -36.13
N SER A 127 -24.15 25.78 -36.65
CA SER A 127 -24.08 25.41 -38.06
C SER A 127 -24.98 26.29 -38.98
#